data_7ca91ed1cd0a74b74e7c30e5c563271d
#
_entry.id   7ca91ed1cd0a74b74e7c30e5c563271d
#
_cell.length_a   1.000
_cell.length_b   1.000
_cell.length_c   1.000
_cell.angle_alpha   90.00
_cell.angle_beta   90.00
_cell.angle_gamma   90.00
#
_symmetry.space_group_name_H-M   'P 1'
#
loop_
_entity.id
_entity.type
_entity.pdbx_description
1 polymer ?
#
loop_
_entity_poly.entity_id
_entity_poly.type
_entity_poly.pdbx_seq_one_letter_code
_entity_poly.pdbx_strand_id
1 'polypeptide(L)'
;MIFVTNANRLYAGAMIELDNGSQKDRTVVTSVAGPMVTTQDDLQQAYLEGDRLRLIEARVRVHYAPVGQPAVDEEFANLRLIQDGSPSALADSVTARSAVINLTVGAAYQDSDVMAFPTSPSGGSIALASGNDRLDALTVDDFVGVDGGSGNRTGIAALEDIDQVAICMVPGVWSRTVQSALITHCELLKDRFAVLDPRDQMGIQDIIDERSLINTKYAALYYPWLIVRDPLAGRDVPLAPSGHIAGIYARVDDERGVHKAPANEVIRSINGLQADVTKREQDLLNPEGINALRSFPGRGRLVWGARILTDDTLWQYVNVRRLFIMIRESIEEGMDFAVFEPNDPDLWARVRLTIIQFLETQRRSGALVGKTAADAYFVRCDEKTMTQDDIDQGRLICEIGIAPSKPAEFVIFRIQQKTRELQPAG
;
A
#
# COMPACT_ATOMS: atom_id res chain seq x y z
N MET A 1 3.41 23.70 51.82
CA MET A 1 2.61 22.50 52.15
C MET A 1 1.22 22.96 52.51
N ILE A 2 0.20 22.37 51.92
CA ILE A 2 -1.22 22.70 52.10
C ILE A 2 -2.03 21.44 52.45
N PHE A 3 -3.13 21.63 53.19
CA PHE A 3 -4.07 20.55 53.45
C PHE A 3 -5.36 20.82 52.62
N VAL A 4 -5.79 19.79 51.90
CA VAL A 4 -6.95 19.86 51.03
C VAL A 4 -8.02 18.86 51.46
N THR A 5 -9.30 19.22 51.33
CA THR A 5 -10.41 18.37 51.69
C THR A 5 -10.55 17.14 50.77
N ASN A 6 -10.13 17.29 49.52
CA ASN A 6 -10.14 16.20 48.54
C ASN A 6 -8.94 16.32 47.59
N ALA A 7 -8.02 15.39 47.68
CA ALA A 7 -6.82 15.31 46.85
C ALA A 7 -6.92 14.25 45.69
N ASN A 8 -8.07 13.63 45.49
CA ASN A 8 -8.21 12.46 44.59
C ASN A 8 -7.83 12.73 43.12
N ARG A 9 -7.77 14.01 42.72
CA ARG A 9 -7.36 14.38 41.34
C ARG A 9 -5.99 15.04 41.28
N LEU A 10 -5.34 15.22 42.43
CA LEU A 10 -4.02 15.82 42.49
C LEU A 10 -2.93 14.76 42.37
N TYR A 11 -1.86 15.08 41.68
CA TYR A 11 -0.73 14.20 41.45
C TYR A 11 0.56 15.03 41.40
N ALA A 12 1.70 14.42 41.61
CA ALA A 12 2.99 15.10 41.44
C ALA A 12 3.13 15.62 40.00
N GLY A 13 3.53 16.87 39.86
CA GLY A 13 3.59 17.58 38.58
C GLY A 13 2.23 18.25 38.17
N ALA A 14 1.20 18.15 38.99
CA ALA A 14 -0.03 18.89 38.75
C ALA A 14 0.14 20.39 39.01
N MET A 15 -0.31 21.23 38.08
CA MET A 15 -0.41 22.66 38.31
C MET A 15 -1.71 22.95 39.03
N ILE A 16 -1.66 23.73 40.09
CA ILE A 16 -2.83 24.14 40.85
C ILE A 16 -2.90 25.67 40.98
N GLU A 17 -4.12 26.20 41.02
CA GLU A 17 -4.43 27.59 41.36
C GLU A 17 -5.20 27.61 42.69
N LEU A 18 -4.68 28.33 43.64
CA LEU A 18 -5.36 28.66 44.90
C LEU A 18 -5.98 30.05 44.78
N ASP A 19 -7.22 30.21 45.24
CA ASP A 19 -7.99 31.43 45.09
C ASP A 19 -8.74 31.71 46.41
N ASN A 20 -8.34 32.78 47.12
CA ASN A 20 -8.97 33.22 48.36
C ASN A 20 -10.07 34.29 48.15
N GLY A 21 -10.50 34.47 46.89
CA GLY A 21 -11.52 35.46 46.51
C GLY A 21 -10.95 36.86 46.23
N SER A 22 -9.76 37.17 46.67
CA SER A 22 -9.07 38.46 46.45
C SER A 22 -7.80 38.34 45.64
N GLN A 23 -7.07 37.24 45.84
CA GLN A 23 -5.78 36.99 45.21
C GLN A 23 -5.66 35.52 44.84
N LYS A 24 -4.73 35.23 43.94
CA LYS A 24 -4.49 33.88 43.43
C LYS A 24 -3.03 33.57 43.40
N ASP A 25 -2.70 32.37 43.86
CA ASP A 25 -1.35 31.77 43.69
C ASP A 25 -1.44 30.55 42.78
N ARG A 26 -0.44 30.41 41.95
CA ARG A 26 -0.25 29.20 41.14
C ARG A 26 1.04 28.53 41.56
N THR A 27 1.01 27.21 41.64
CA THR A 27 2.19 26.41 41.98
C THR A 27 2.05 25.01 41.44
N VAL A 28 3.13 24.25 41.44
CA VAL A 28 3.17 22.86 41.02
C VAL A 28 3.21 21.96 42.24
N VAL A 29 2.44 20.90 42.22
CA VAL A 29 2.42 19.87 43.24
C VAL A 29 3.68 19.00 43.12
N THR A 30 4.46 18.89 44.18
CA THR A 30 5.63 18.00 44.20
C THR A 30 5.32 16.63 44.79
N SER A 31 4.39 16.56 45.74
CA SER A 31 3.91 15.27 46.28
C SER A 31 2.49 15.37 46.86
N VAL A 32 1.80 14.24 46.90
CA VAL A 32 0.48 14.10 47.51
C VAL A 32 0.50 12.90 48.46
N ALA A 33 0.17 13.16 49.73
CA ALA A 33 0.11 12.15 50.79
C ALA A 33 -1.22 12.29 51.55
N GLY A 34 -2.27 11.61 51.05
CA GLY A 34 -3.62 11.78 51.57
C GLY A 34 -4.13 13.20 51.36
N PRO A 35 -4.61 13.90 52.43
CA PRO A 35 -5.05 15.29 52.32
C PRO A 35 -3.91 16.30 52.25
N MET A 36 -2.66 15.87 52.45
CA MET A 36 -1.49 16.74 52.48
C MET A 36 -0.87 16.82 51.07
N VAL A 37 -0.74 18.04 50.58
CA VAL A 37 -0.15 18.38 49.29
C VAL A 37 1.09 19.26 49.51
N THR A 38 2.22 18.83 48.96
CA THR A 38 3.45 19.65 48.98
C THR A 38 3.56 20.37 47.64
N THR A 39 3.93 21.63 47.68
CA THR A 39 4.07 22.49 46.50
C THR A 39 5.52 22.81 46.22
N GLN A 40 5.86 23.08 44.97
CA GLN A 40 7.20 23.43 44.54
C GLN A 40 7.64 24.77 45.13
N ASP A 41 6.77 25.76 45.08
CA ASP A 41 7.05 27.12 45.58
C ASP A 41 6.25 27.41 46.85
N ASP A 42 6.79 28.33 47.67
CA ASP A 42 6.05 28.86 48.80
C ASP A 42 4.91 29.75 48.31
N LEU A 43 3.76 29.58 48.93
CA LEU A 43 2.56 30.39 48.60
C LEU A 43 2.81 31.85 49.10
N GLN A 44 2.46 32.78 48.24
CA GLN A 44 2.62 34.20 48.52
C GLN A 44 1.49 34.74 49.43
N GLN A 45 0.43 33.98 49.55
CA GLN A 45 -0.76 34.35 50.29
C GLN A 45 -1.14 33.31 51.34
N ALA A 46 -1.89 33.72 52.33
CA ALA A 46 -2.54 32.82 53.29
C ALA A 46 -3.85 32.30 52.74
N TYR A 47 -4.07 30.99 52.79
CA TYR A 47 -5.29 30.32 52.40
C TYR A 47 -5.93 29.64 53.60
N LEU A 48 -7.25 29.78 53.72
CA LEU A 48 -8.04 29.28 54.84
C LEU A 48 -8.95 28.13 54.37
N GLU A 49 -9.53 27.41 55.31
CA GLU A 49 -10.59 26.45 55.01
C GLU A 49 -11.76 27.14 54.34
N GLY A 50 -12.19 26.63 53.17
CA GLY A 50 -13.21 27.23 52.33
C GLY A 50 -12.70 27.95 51.08
N ASP A 51 -11.39 28.26 51.02
CA ASP A 51 -10.76 28.80 49.81
C ASP A 51 -10.76 27.76 48.70
N ARG A 52 -10.69 28.23 47.46
CA ARG A 52 -10.81 27.34 46.29
C ARG A 52 -9.44 26.89 45.82
N LEU A 53 -9.32 25.58 45.58
CA LEU A 53 -8.20 24.97 44.87
C LEU A 53 -8.74 24.43 43.52
N ARG A 54 -8.05 24.81 42.45
CA ARG A 54 -8.37 24.34 41.09
C ARG A 54 -7.16 23.63 40.50
N LEU A 55 -7.39 22.47 39.92
CA LEU A 55 -6.42 21.83 39.03
C LEU A 55 -6.45 22.55 37.68
N ILE A 56 -5.26 22.94 37.20
CA ILE A 56 -5.09 23.61 35.92
C ILE A 56 -4.62 22.57 34.90
N GLU A 57 -5.43 22.33 33.90
CA GLU A 57 -5.15 21.46 32.79
C GLU A 57 -5.48 22.17 31.49
N ALA A 58 -4.76 21.83 30.42
CA ALA A 58 -5.06 22.37 29.10
C ALA A 58 -6.08 21.50 28.35
N ARG A 59 -6.76 22.17 27.45
CA ARG A 59 -7.57 21.51 26.41
C ARG A 59 -7.15 22.03 25.06
N VAL A 60 -6.81 21.12 24.15
CA VAL A 60 -6.50 21.45 22.76
C VAL A 60 -7.66 20.95 21.89
N ARG A 61 -8.15 21.81 21.04
CA ARG A 61 -9.09 21.47 19.98
C ARG A 61 -8.41 21.72 18.65
N VAL A 62 -8.46 20.74 17.78
CA VAL A 62 -7.95 20.82 16.41
C VAL A 62 -9.15 20.76 15.47
N HIS A 63 -9.27 21.75 14.61
CA HIS A 63 -10.24 21.76 13.54
C HIS A 63 -9.49 21.83 12.22
N TYR A 64 -9.60 20.78 11.42
CA TYR A 64 -8.98 20.68 10.10
C TYR A 64 -10.08 20.47 9.05
N ALA A 65 -10.27 21.44 8.18
CA ALA A 65 -11.28 21.43 7.14
C ALA A 65 -10.64 21.52 5.76
N PRO A 66 -10.14 20.40 5.20
CA PRO A 66 -9.58 20.39 3.85
C PRO A 66 -10.68 20.61 2.82
N VAL A 67 -10.34 21.26 1.72
CA VAL A 67 -11.30 21.54 0.63
C VAL A 67 -11.80 20.22 0.03
N GLY A 68 -13.12 20.03 0.03
CA GLY A 68 -13.76 18.85 -0.58
C GLY A 68 -13.73 17.56 0.23
N GLN A 69 -13.26 17.60 1.47
CA GLN A 69 -13.33 16.47 2.40
C GLN A 69 -14.11 16.86 3.66
N PRO A 70 -14.63 15.87 4.41
CA PRO A 70 -15.21 16.14 5.72
C PRO A 70 -14.19 16.79 6.66
N ALA A 71 -14.65 17.75 7.45
CA ALA A 71 -13.80 18.32 8.49
C ALA A 71 -13.44 17.27 9.54
N VAL A 72 -12.22 17.34 10.05
CA VAL A 72 -11.73 16.53 11.17
C VAL A 72 -11.69 17.43 12.41
N ASP A 73 -12.44 17.06 13.42
CA ASP A 73 -12.45 17.72 14.72
C ASP A 73 -11.88 16.77 15.78
N GLU A 74 -10.81 17.19 16.41
CA GLU A 74 -10.19 16.44 17.50
C GLU A 74 -10.23 17.27 18.79
N GLU A 75 -10.49 16.62 19.92
CA GLU A 75 -10.44 17.25 21.24
C GLU A 75 -9.57 16.44 22.19
N PHE A 76 -8.58 17.09 22.75
CA PHE A 76 -7.67 16.55 23.76
C PHE A 76 -7.88 17.34 25.05
N ALA A 77 -8.42 16.69 26.08
CA ALA A 77 -8.70 17.28 27.38
C ALA A 77 -7.78 16.70 28.46
N ASN A 78 -7.74 17.36 29.60
CA ASN A 78 -6.98 16.97 30.79
C ASN A 78 -5.45 16.85 30.49
N LEU A 79 -4.93 17.76 29.68
CA LEU A 79 -3.53 17.78 29.30
C LEU A 79 -2.69 18.53 30.36
N ARG A 80 -1.60 17.93 30.76
CA ARG A 80 -0.62 18.54 31.67
C ARG A 80 0.19 19.57 30.91
N LEU A 81 0.34 20.77 31.49
CA LEU A 81 1.12 21.84 30.89
C LEU A 81 2.63 21.63 31.03
N ILE A 82 3.06 20.92 32.08
CA ILE A 82 4.46 20.59 32.31
C ILE A 82 4.88 19.49 31.34
N GLN A 83 6.01 19.72 30.67
CA GLN A 83 6.58 18.81 29.68
C GLN A 83 7.60 17.87 30.32
N ASP A 84 7.12 16.88 31.04
CA ASP A 84 7.94 15.92 31.79
C ASP A 84 8.07 14.54 31.06
N GLY A 85 7.73 14.48 29.78
CA GLY A 85 7.73 13.25 28.96
C GLY A 85 6.63 12.26 29.34
N SER A 86 5.66 12.66 30.18
CA SER A 86 4.54 11.80 30.53
C SER A 86 3.54 11.69 29.36
N PRO A 87 2.83 10.54 29.22
CA PRO A 87 1.81 10.39 28.18
C PRO A 87 0.65 11.39 28.24
N SER A 88 0.52 12.12 29.36
CA SER A 88 -0.49 13.18 29.57
C SER A 88 0.10 14.59 29.39
N ALA A 89 1.40 14.75 29.17
CA ALA A 89 1.99 16.03 28.82
C ALA A 89 1.40 16.54 27.49
N LEU A 90 1.18 17.85 27.37
CA LEU A 90 0.41 18.44 26.27
C LEU A 90 0.97 18.06 24.91
N ALA A 91 2.26 18.29 24.66
CA ALA A 91 2.88 18.02 23.37
C ALA A 91 2.90 16.52 23.05
N ASP A 92 3.33 15.68 24.01
CA ASP A 92 3.43 14.23 23.82
C ASP A 92 2.06 13.58 23.60
N SER A 93 1.07 14.00 24.40
CA SER A 93 -0.30 13.49 24.32
C SER A 93 -0.99 13.85 23.00
N VAL A 94 -0.82 15.06 22.48
CA VAL A 94 -1.41 15.47 21.21
C VAL A 94 -0.69 14.78 20.06
N THR A 95 0.65 14.79 20.04
CA THR A 95 1.45 14.16 18.99
C THR A 95 1.18 12.64 18.86
N ALA A 96 1.00 11.95 19.99
CA ALA A 96 0.74 10.51 19.99
C ALA A 96 -0.70 10.15 19.53
N ARG A 97 -1.65 11.07 19.59
CA ARG A 97 -3.08 10.78 19.36
C ARG A 97 -3.73 11.53 18.20
N SER A 98 -3.15 12.66 17.78
CA SER A 98 -3.68 13.43 16.67
C SER A 98 -3.32 12.79 15.33
N ALA A 99 -4.31 12.70 14.44
CA ALA A 99 -4.11 12.32 13.05
C ALA A 99 -3.75 13.52 12.16
N VAL A 100 -3.81 14.76 12.71
CA VAL A 100 -3.77 16.01 11.92
C VAL A 100 -2.53 16.84 12.23
N ILE A 101 -2.13 16.92 13.51
CA ILE A 101 -1.02 17.78 13.94
C ILE A 101 -0.03 17.05 14.84
N ASN A 102 1.21 17.50 14.79
CA ASN A 102 2.23 17.20 15.79
C ASN A 102 2.57 18.48 16.56
N LEU A 103 2.73 18.35 17.86
CA LEU A 103 3.18 19.43 18.72
C LEU A 103 4.59 19.15 19.23
N THR A 104 5.45 20.13 19.13
CA THR A 104 6.80 20.06 19.69
C THR A 104 6.99 21.20 20.67
N VAL A 105 7.74 20.93 21.74
CA VAL A 105 8.13 21.96 22.71
C VAL A 105 9.20 22.82 22.07
N GLY A 106 8.98 24.14 22.04
CA GLY A 106 9.97 25.08 21.50
C GLY A 106 11.23 25.11 22.34
N ALA A 107 12.41 25.32 21.74
CA ALA A 107 13.69 25.34 22.42
C ALA A 107 13.80 26.43 23.51
N ALA A 108 12.98 27.48 23.44
CA ALA A 108 12.94 28.56 24.42
C ALA A 108 11.96 28.29 25.57
N TYR A 109 11.23 27.18 25.54
CA TYR A 109 10.27 26.84 26.58
C TYR A 109 10.98 26.56 27.91
N GLN A 110 10.44 27.17 29.00
CA GLN A 110 10.87 26.92 30.37
C GLN A 110 9.62 26.52 31.18
N ASP A 111 9.75 25.60 32.13
CA ASP A 111 8.63 25.19 32.98
C ASP A 111 8.07 26.39 33.82
N SER A 112 8.90 27.41 34.10
CA SER A 112 8.43 28.65 34.71
C SER A 112 7.45 29.47 33.88
N ASP A 113 7.46 29.32 32.55
CA ASP A 113 6.58 30.05 31.64
C ASP A 113 5.12 29.54 31.76
N VAL A 114 4.95 28.33 32.24
CA VAL A 114 3.65 27.71 32.47
C VAL A 114 2.87 28.45 33.55
N MET A 115 3.55 29.03 34.53
CA MET A 115 2.93 29.81 35.61
C MET A 115 2.26 31.10 35.11
N ALA A 116 2.77 31.64 34.01
CA ALA A 116 2.24 32.81 33.32
C ALA A 116 1.24 32.49 32.22
N PHE A 117 0.94 31.20 31.94
CA PHE A 117 0.07 30.81 30.86
C PHE A 117 -1.34 31.41 30.99
N PRO A 118 -1.85 32.10 30.00
CA PRO A 118 -3.19 32.68 30.07
C PRO A 118 -4.25 31.60 30.19
N THR A 119 -5.15 31.73 31.15
CA THR A 119 -6.28 30.81 31.38
C THR A 119 -7.31 30.80 30.26
N SER A 120 -7.22 31.77 29.36
CA SER A 120 -7.94 31.79 28.10
C SER A 120 -7.12 32.58 27.09
N PRO A 121 -6.70 32.00 25.98
CA PRO A 121 -6.07 32.78 24.92
C PRO A 121 -7.10 33.83 24.43
N SER A 122 -6.69 35.08 24.43
CA SER A 122 -7.48 36.16 23.84
C SER A 122 -7.53 35.89 22.31
N GLY A 123 -8.63 35.34 21.85
CA GLY A 123 -8.84 35.09 20.42
C GLY A 123 -9.16 33.68 20.02
N GLY A 124 -9.07 32.70 20.89
CA GLY A 124 -9.70 31.37 20.76
C GLY A 124 -9.08 30.38 19.79
N SER A 125 -8.45 30.79 18.70
CA SER A 125 -7.86 29.85 17.73
C SER A 125 -6.58 30.37 17.12
N ILE A 126 -5.65 29.46 16.87
CA ILE A 126 -4.42 29.72 16.12
C ILE A 126 -4.62 29.06 14.74
N ALA A 127 -4.64 29.89 13.70
CA ALA A 127 -4.65 29.37 12.34
C ALA A 127 -3.23 28.90 11.98
N LEU A 128 -3.11 27.61 11.63
CA LEU A 128 -1.89 27.09 11.02
C LEU A 128 -1.89 27.47 9.54
N ALA A 129 -0.76 27.94 9.05
CA ALA A 129 -0.55 28.35 7.66
C ALA A 129 0.71 27.70 7.10
N SER A 130 0.82 27.73 5.77
CA SER A 130 2.02 27.25 5.04
C SER A 130 2.31 25.76 5.20
N GLY A 131 1.26 24.95 5.40
CA GLY A 131 1.41 23.50 5.21
C GLY A 131 1.87 23.22 3.78
N ASN A 132 2.88 22.35 3.62
CA ASN A 132 3.38 21.91 2.33
C ASN A 132 3.60 20.40 2.41
N ASP A 133 3.00 19.65 1.49
CA ASP A 133 3.19 18.21 1.35
C ASP A 133 4.53 17.84 0.71
N ARG A 134 5.29 18.86 0.24
CA ARG A 134 6.59 18.73 -0.44
C ARG A 134 6.57 17.83 -1.67
N LEU A 135 5.42 17.63 -2.30
CA LEU A 135 5.33 16.81 -3.51
C LEU A 135 6.16 17.39 -4.66
N ASP A 136 6.29 18.71 -4.74
CA ASP A 136 7.12 19.43 -5.68
C ASP A 136 8.63 19.31 -5.44
N ALA A 137 9.03 18.88 -4.24
CA ALA A 137 10.43 18.65 -3.85
C ALA A 137 10.88 17.21 -4.07
N LEU A 138 9.97 16.29 -4.41
CA LEU A 138 10.32 14.89 -4.66
C LEU A 138 11.20 14.77 -5.90
N THR A 139 12.26 13.99 -5.76
CA THR A 139 13.23 13.68 -6.81
C THR A 139 13.13 12.21 -7.22
N VAL A 140 13.79 11.84 -8.31
CA VAL A 140 13.90 10.44 -8.74
C VAL A 140 14.50 9.56 -7.64
N ASP A 141 15.46 10.09 -6.89
CA ASP A 141 16.17 9.36 -5.83
C ASP A 141 15.25 9.04 -4.64
N ASP A 142 14.25 9.89 -4.36
CA ASP A 142 13.26 9.62 -3.31
C ASP A 142 12.39 8.40 -3.66
N PHE A 143 12.07 8.20 -4.94
CA PHE A 143 11.31 7.04 -5.42
C PHE A 143 12.17 5.79 -5.50
N VAL A 144 13.36 5.86 -6.08
CA VAL A 144 14.28 4.73 -6.21
C VAL A 144 14.74 4.25 -4.84
N GLY A 145 15.10 5.20 -4.00
CA GLY A 145 15.60 4.94 -2.65
C GLY A 145 17.01 4.39 -2.60
N VAL A 146 17.41 4.01 -1.42
CA VAL A 146 18.75 3.49 -1.12
C VAL A 146 18.62 2.17 -0.36
N ASP A 147 19.42 1.18 -0.72
CA ASP A 147 19.59 -0.05 0.06
C ASP A 147 20.60 0.20 1.18
N GLY A 148 20.10 0.60 2.35
CA GLY A 148 20.87 0.77 3.58
C GLY A 148 20.95 -0.50 4.44
N GLY A 149 20.54 -1.66 3.90
CA GLY A 149 20.35 -2.90 4.64
C GLY A 149 18.98 -3.00 5.30
N SER A 150 18.65 -4.18 5.83
CA SER A 150 17.35 -4.48 6.42
C SER A 150 16.94 -3.43 7.47
N GLY A 151 15.72 -2.90 7.33
CA GLY A 151 15.16 -1.86 8.19
C GLY A 151 15.67 -0.43 7.94
N ASN A 152 16.64 -0.24 7.03
CA ASN A 152 17.17 1.08 6.65
C ASN A 152 17.01 1.38 5.15
N ARG A 153 16.28 0.56 4.43
CA ARG A 153 15.96 0.77 3.03
C ARG A 153 14.93 1.89 2.87
N THR A 154 15.01 2.61 1.75
CA THR A 154 14.08 3.69 1.42
C THR A 154 13.53 3.52 0.00
N GLY A 155 12.46 4.26 -0.36
CA GLY A 155 11.85 4.20 -1.70
C GLY A 155 11.44 2.79 -2.12
N ILE A 156 11.64 2.44 -3.40
CA ILE A 156 11.36 1.10 -3.96
C ILE A 156 12.17 0.02 -3.24
N ALA A 157 13.41 0.31 -2.84
CA ALA A 157 14.25 -0.65 -2.14
C ALA A 157 13.64 -1.10 -0.80
N ALA A 158 12.88 -0.25 -0.10
CA ALA A 158 12.21 -0.61 1.14
C ALA A 158 11.18 -1.74 1.00
N LEU A 159 10.64 -1.96 -0.20
CA LEU A 159 9.71 -3.05 -0.46
C LEU A 159 10.37 -4.43 -0.36
N GLU A 160 11.71 -4.52 -0.37
CA GLU A 160 12.44 -5.79 -0.18
C GLU A 160 12.29 -6.34 1.25
N ASP A 161 12.08 -5.47 2.23
CA ASP A 161 11.84 -5.88 3.61
C ASP A 161 10.42 -6.42 3.85
N ILE A 162 9.58 -6.51 2.81
CA ILE A 162 8.17 -6.90 2.92
C ILE A 162 7.88 -8.05 1.96
N ASP A 163 7.83 -9.27 2.47
CA ASP A 163 7.63 -10.49 1.65
C ASP A 163 6.23 -10.58 1.02
N GLN A 164 5.22 -9.99 1.63
CA GLN A 164 3.81 -10.13 1.21
C GLN A 164 3.41 -9.26 -0.01
N VAL A 165 4.34 -8.52 -0.61
CA VAL A 165 4.06 -7.63 -1.73
C VAL A 165 4.02 -8.41 -3.04
N ALA A 166 2.86 -8.53 -3.68
CA ALA A 166 2.68 -9.22 -4.96
C ALA A 166 2.52 -8.29 -6.17
N ILE A 167 2.09 -7.05 -5.98
CA ILE A 167 1.85 -6.05 -7.02
C ILE A 167 2.52 -4.75 -6.63
N CYS A 168 3.39 -4.22 -7.49
CA CYS A 168 4.13 -2.98 -7.26
C CYS A 168 3.77 -1.93 -8.32
N MET A 169 3.68 -0.67 -7.90
CA MET A 169 3.48 0.46 -8.80
C MET A 169 3.98 1.75 -8.16
N VAL A 170 4.26 2.75 -8.99
CA VAL A 170 4.51 4.13 -8.56
C VAL A 170 3.57 5.03 -9.36
N PRO A 171 2.32 5.25 -8.87
CA PRO A 171 1.28 5.90 -9.65
C PRO A 171 1.66 7.30 -10.11
N GLY A 172 1.49 7.56 -11.42
CA GLY A 172 1.78 8.86 -12.03
C GLY A 172 3.26 9.18 -12.24
N VAL A 173 4.17 8.30 -11.84
CA VAL A 173 5.61 8.47 -12.04
C VAL A 173 6.07 7.67 -13.27
N TRP A 174 6.28 8.39 -14.35
CA TRP A 174 6.69 7.84 -15.65
C TRP A 174 8.21 7.92 -15.91
N SER A 175 8.98 8.47 -14.96
CA SER A 175 10.45 8.55 -15.09
C SER A 175 11.04 7.18 -15.42
N ARG A 176 11.84 7.15 -16.48
CA ARG A 176 12.53 5.94 -16.94
C ARG A 176 13.37 5.29 -15.86
N THR A 177 14.05 6.09 -15.07
CA THR A 177 14.90 5.61 -13.97
C THR A 177 14.07 4.93 -12.91
N VAL A 178 12.94 5.51 -12.52
CA VAL A 178 12.04 4.92 -11.52
C VAL A 178 11.40 3.64 -12.05
N GLN A 179 10.92 3.62 -13.30
CA GLN A 179 10.35 2.43 -13.91
C GLN A 179 11.39 1.30 -14.03
N SER A 180 12.63 1.63 -14.43
CA SER A 180 13.71 0.63 -14.51
C SER A 180 14.07 0.08 -13.13
N ALA A 181 14.11 0.91 -12.10
CA ALA A 181 14.35 0.47 -10.73
C ALA A 181 13.24 -0.48 -10.24
N LEU A 182 11.96 -0.14 -10.52
CA LEU A 182 10.82 -0.98 -10.16
C LEU A 182 10.84 -2.33 -10.89
N ILE A 183 11.16 -2.34 -12.18
CA ILE A 183 11.31 -3.57 -12.99
C ILE A 183 12.45 -4.42 -12.43
N THR A 184 13.62 -3.82 -12.20
CA THR A 184 14.79 -4.52 -11.65
C THR A 184 14.47 -5.15 -10.30
N HIS A 185 13.78 -4.42 -9.44
CA HIS A 185 13.31 -4.92 -8.15
C HIS A 185 12.42 -6.18 -8.31
N CYS A 186 11.44 -6.15 -9.22
CA CYS A 186 10.58 -7.31 -9.48
C CYS A 186 11.33 -8.49 -10.13
N GLU A 187 12.32 -8.22 -10.97
CA GLU A 187 13.13 -9.25 -11.62
C GLU A 187 14.10 -9.95 -10.66
N LEU A 188 14.63 -9.22 -9.69
CA LEU A 188 15.52 -9.75 -8.67
C LEU A 188 14.78 -10.68 -7.71
N LEU A 189 13.67 -10.20 -7.16
CA LEU A 189 12.90 -10.94 -6.16
C LEU A 189 12.05 -12.05 -6.77
N LYS A 190 11.48 -11.84 -7.96
CA LYS A 190 10.69 -12.80 -8.74
C LYS A 190 9.36 -13.23 -8.10
N ASP A 191 8.96 -12.60 -7.01
CA ASP A 191 7.75 -12.82 -6.22
C ASP A 191 6.65 -11.76 -6.47
N ARG A 192 6.99 -10.69 -7.19
CA ARG A 192 6.12 -9.55 -7.42
C ARG A 192 6.10 -9.08 -8.88
N PHE A 193 5.08 -8.29 -9.22
CA PHE A 193 4.80 -7.86 -10.59
C PHE A 193 4.54 -6.35 -10.64
N ALA A 194 5.17 -5.66 -11.59
CA ALA A 194 5.06 -4.22 -11.75
C ALA A 194 3.89 -3.82 -12.68
N VAL A 195 3.15 -2.78 -12.28
CA VAL A 195 2.17 -2.10 -13.14
C VAL A 195 2.71 -0.70 -13.44
N LEU A 196 2.96 -0.40 -14.70
CA LEU A 196 3.58 0.84 -15.15
C LEU A 196 2.55 1.79 -15.74
N ASP A 197 2.79 3.08 -15.53
CA ASP A 197 2.04 4.17 -16.14
C ASP A 197 2.84 4.82 -17.27
N PRO A 198 2.20 5.19 -18.40
CA PRO A 198 2.83 6.01 -19.43
C PRO A 198 2.93 7.47 -18.97
N ARG A 199 3.69 8.28 -19.67
CA ARG A 199 3.65 9.73 -19.50
C ARG A 199 2.25 10.26 -19.83
N ASP A 200 1.85 11.30 -19.12
CA ASP A 200 0.59 12.00 -19.37
C ASP A 200 0.50 12.55 -20.82
N GLN A 201 -0.67 12.48 -21.42
CA GLN A 201 -0.98 13.02 -22.77
C GLN A 201 -0.14 12.45 -23.93
N MET A 202 0.31 11.20 -23.82
CA MET A 202 1.04 10.54 -24.92
C MET A 202 0.13 10.20 -26.10
N GLY A 203 0.68 10.34 -27.30
CA GLY A 203 0.11 9.79 -28.53
C GLY A 203 0.44 8.29 -28.70
N ILE A 204 -0.25 7.65 -29.65
CA ILE A 204 -0.06 6.21 -29.93
C ILE A 204 1.39 5.89 -30.34
N GLN A 205 2.00 6.73 -31.19
CA GLN A 205 3.38 6.49 -31.62
C GLN A 205 4.37 6.71 -30.48
N ASP A 206 4.18 7.75 -29.67
CA ASP A 206 5.08 8.07 -28.55
C ASP A 206 5.14 6.91 -27.54
N ILE A 207 3.99 6.31 -27.21
CA ILE A 207 3.96 5.20 -26.26
C ILE A 207 4.57 3.93 -26.84
N ILE A 208 4.45 3.67 -28.15
CA ILE A 208 5.11 2.57 -28.83
C ILE A 208 6.63 2.76 -28.77
N ASP A 209 7.10 3.97 -29.05
CA ASP A 209 8.52 4.30 -29.01
C ASP A 209 9.10 4.16 -27.59
N GLU A 210 8.39 4.66 -26.56
CA GLU A 210 8.81 4.46 -25.17
C GLU A 210 8.80 2.99 -24.74
N ARG A 211 7.79 2.21 -25.15
CA ARG A 211 7.71 0.79 -24.87
C ARG A 211 8.86 0.02 -25.49
N SER A 212 9.31 0.37 -26.68
CA SER A 212 10.39 -0.32 -27.41
C SER A 212 11.70 -0.43 -26.62
N LEU A 213 11.86 0.42 -25.61
CA LEU A 213 13.02 0.44 -24.73
C LEU A 213 12.90 -0.47 -23.51
N ILE A 214 11.78 -1.18 -23.34
CA ILE A 214 11.51 -2.06 -22.18
C ILE A 214 11.31 -3.48 -22.69
N ASN A 215 12.07 -4.43 -22.15
CA ASN A 215 11.83 -5.85 -22.36
C ASN A 215 11.95 -6.59 -21.03
N THR A 216 10.80 -6.97 -20.46
CA THR A 216 10.74 -7.61 -19.15
C THR A 216 9.55 -8.57 -19.06
N LYS A 217 9.72 -9.63 -18.27
CA LYS A 217 8.65 -10.58 -17.96
C LYS A 217 7.87 -10.20 -16.69
N TYR A 218 8.21 -9.08 -16.04
CA TYR A 218 7.70 -8.73 -14.71
C TYR A 218 6.93 -7.40 -14.68
N ALA A 219 6.57 -6.84 -15.84
CA ALA A 219 5.81 -5.60 -15.91
C ALA A 219 4.75 -5.59 -17.01
N ALA A 220 3.68 -4.83 -16.78
CA ALA A 220 2.65 -4.49 -17.75
C ALA A 220 2.41 -2.98 -17.78
N LEU A 221 2.13 -2.44 -18.97
CA LEU A 221 1.86 -1.04 -19.22
C LEU A 221 0.41 -0.86 -19.69
N TYR A 222 -0.28 0.16 -19.15
CA TYR A 222 -1.69 0.43 -19.45
C TYR A 222 -1.87 1.86 -19.97
N TYR A 223 -2.63 2.02 -21.04
CA TYR A 223 -2.86 3.29 -21.75
C TYR A 223 -4.33 3.39 -22.21
N PRO A 224 -4.94 4.57 -22.20
CA PRO A 224 -4.49 5.88 -21.74
C PRO A 224 -4.74 6.11 -20.22
N TRP A 225 -4.43 7.34 -19.76
CA TRP A 225 -4.81 7.79 -18.42
C TRP A 225 -6.32 7.84 -18.26
N LEU A 226 -6.76 7.78 -17.02
CA LEU A 226 -8.17 7.84 -16.61
C LEU A 226 -8.58 9.29 -16.35
N ILE A 227 -9.86 9.59 -16.49
CA ILE A 227 -10.45 10.85 -16.02
C ILE A 227 -11.34 10.52 -14.83
N VAL A 228 -11.03 11.10 -13.70
CA VAL A 228 -11.74 10.89 -12.44
C VAL A 228 -12.24 12.21 -11.87
N ARG A 229 -13.30 12.15 -11.05
CA ARG A 229 -13.76 13.30 -10.29
C ARG A 229 -12.85 13.50 -9.09
N ASP A 230 -12.11 14.61 -9.04
CA ASP A 230 -11.38 15.02 -7.85
C ASP A 230 -12.37 15.63 -6.83
N PRO A 231 -12.55 15.02 -5.66
CA PRO A 231 -13.46 15.53 -4.65
C PRO A 231 -12.98 16.85 -4.03
N LEU A 232 -11.65 17.08 -4.02
CA LEU A 232 -11.05 18.29 -3.46
C LEU A 232 -11.19 19.48 -4.42
N ALA A 233 -10.79 19.28 -5.68
CA ALA A 233 -10.87 20.32 -6.69
C ALA A 233 -12.29 20.52 -7.24
N GLY A 234 -13.22 19.57 -7.00
CA GLY A 234 -14.59 19.62 -7.52
C GLY A 234 -14.68 19.55 -9.04
N ARG A 235 -13.64 19.07 -9.72
CA ARG A 235 -13.53 18.97 -11.20
C ARG A 235 -12.98 17.61 -11.62
N ASP A 236 -13.12 17.32 -12.89
CA ASP A 236 -12.51 16.13 -13.48
C ASP A 236 -11.02 16.38 -13.73
N VAL A 237 -10.19 15.41 -13.34
CA VAL A 237 -8.72 15.45 -13.48
C VAL A 237 -8.21 14.14 -14.10
N PRO A 238 -7.08 14.20 -14.85
CA PRO A 238 -6.40 12.97 -15.28
C PRO A 238 -5.77 12.25 -14.08
N LEU A 239 -5.88 10.92 -14.09
CA LEU A 239 -5.29 10.04 -13.09
C LEU A 239 -4.59 8.87 -13.77
N ALA A 240 -3.39 8.54 -13.31
CA ALA A 240 -2.64 7.39 -13.79
C ALA A 240 -3.39 6.08 -13.56
N PRO A 241 -3.39 5.14 -14.52
CA PRO A 241 -4.23 3.94 -14.46
C PRO A 241 -3.76 2.88 -13.46
N SER A 242 -2.48 2.83 -13.08
CA SER A 242 -1.88 1.72 -12.33
C SER A 242 -2.64 1.35 -11.05
N GLY A 243 -3.10 2.34 -10.28
CA GLY A 243 -3.87 2.08 -9.05
C GLY A 243 -5.21 1.37 -9.32
N HIS A 244 -5.94 1.79 -10.34
CA HIS A 244 -7.19 1.13 -10.76
C HIS A 244 -6.93 -0.28 -11.31
N ILE A 245 -5.84 -0.44 -12.06
CA ILE A 245 -5.43 -1.74 -12.61
C ILE A 245 -5.06 -2.72 -11.49
N ALA A 246 -4.31 -2.28 -10.48
CA ALA A 246 -4.01 -3.11 -9.32
C ALA A 246 -5.29 -3.53 -8.56
N GLY A 247 -6.24 -2.62 -8.41
CA GLY A 247 -7.56 -2.95 -7.85
C GLY A 247 -8.36 -3.93 -8.69
N ILE A 248 -8.23 -3.87 -10.03
CA ILE A 248 -8.83 -4.86 -10.94
C ILE A 248 -8.13 -6.21 -10.82
N TYR A 249 -6.80 -6.25 -10.70
CA TYR A 249 -6.06 -7.48 -10.45
C TYR A 249 -6.58 -8.15 -9.17
N ALA A 250 -6.61 -7.42 -8.07
CA ALA A 250 -7.08 -7.96 -6.78
C ALA A 250 -8.52 -8.48 -6.87
N ARG A 251 -9.42 -7.75 -7.53
CA ARG A 251 -10.81 -8.18 -7.72
C ARG A 251 -10.92 -9.46 -8.57
N VAL A 252 -10.17 -9.55 -9.67
CA VAL A 252 -10.20 -10.74 -10.55
C VAL A 252 -9.58 -11.94 -9.84
N ASP A 253 -8.52 -11.73 -9.05
CA ASP A 253 -7.89 -12.79 -8.26
C ASP A 253 -8.87 -13.39 -7.24
N ASP A 254 -9.63 -12.54 -6.55
CA ASP A 254 -10.63 -12.97 -5.57
C ASP A 254 -11.84 -13.67 -6.23
N GLU A 255 -12.39 -13.09 -7.29
CA GLU A 255 -13.61 -13.60 -7.96
C GLU A 255 -13.35 -14.83 -8.83
N ARG A 256 -12.19 -14.94 -9.47
CA ARG A 256 -11.91 -15.90 -10.54
C ARG A 256 -10.58 -16.65 -10.41
N GLY A 257 -9.67 -16.17 -9.58
CA GLY A 257 -8.30 -16.66 -9.44
C GLY A 257 -7.28 -15.98 -10.36
N VAL A 258 -6.01 -16.01 -9.95
CA VAL A 258 -4.87 -15.36 -10.62
C VAL A 258 -4.68 -15.81 -12.07
N HIS A 259 -5.11 -17.02 -12.41
CA HIS A 259 -5.02 -17.57 -13.75
C HIS A 259 -5.94 -16.91 -14.78
N LYS A 260 -6.99 -16.18 -14.35
CA LYS A 260 -7.86 -15.41 -15.25
C LYS A 260 -7.15 -14.13 -15.67
N ALA A 261 -7.02 -13.90 -16.96
CA ALA A 261 -6.47 -12.65 -17.49
C ALA A 261 -7.30 -11.44 -17.01
N PRO A 262 -6.68 -10.39 -16.44
CA PRO A 262 -7.38 -9.21 -15.92
C PRO A 262 -7.80 -8.25 -17.06
N ALA A 263 -8.46 -8.79 -18.07
CA ALA A 263 -8.96 -8.06 -19.23
C ALA A 263 -10.44 -8.39 -19.46
N ASN A 264 -11.10 -7.52 -20.22
CA ASN A 264 -12.56 -7.46 -20.39
C ASN A 264 -13.25 -7.16 -19.05
N GLU A 265 -12.58 -6.37 -18.20
CA GLU A 265 -13.02 -5.97 -16.88
C GLU A 265 -13.41 -4.49 -16.85
N VAL A 266 -14.51 -4.18 -16.16
CA VAL A 266 -14.99 -2.79 -16.03
C VAL A 266 -14.08 -2.00 -15.09
N ILE A 267 -13.66 -0.82 -15.54
CA ILE A 267 -12.97 0.16 -14.72
C ILE A 267 -14.03 0.97 -14.00
N ARG A 268 -14.09 0.86 -12.67
CA ARG A 268 -15.09 1.51 -11.82
C ARG A 268 -14.61 2.90 -11.39
N SER A 269 -15.55 3.76 -10.98
CA SER A 269 -15.28 5.07 -10.38
C SER A 269 -14.48 6.03 -11.25
N ILE A 270 -14.67 5.96 -12.57
CA ILE A 270 -14.07 6.89 -13.53
C ILE A 270 -15.14 7.57 -14.39
N ASN A 271 -14.89 8.83 -14.76
CA ASN A 271 -15.77 9.63 -15.60
C ASN A 271 -15.43 9.52 -17.09
N GLY A 272 -14.17 9.22 -17.42
CA GLY A 272 -13.69 9.16 -18.79
C GLY A 272 -12.35 8.45 -18.94
N LEU A 273 -11.88 8.44 -20.17
CA LEU A 273 -10.50 8.14 -20.55
C LEU A 273 -9.92 9.38 -21.18
N GLN A 274 -8.64 9.63 -21.00
CA GLN A 274 -7.96 10.81 -21.54
C GLN A 274 -7.89 10.79 -23.07
N ALA A 275 -7.83 9.60 -23.66
CA ALA A 275 -7.90 9.38 -25.10
C ALA A 275 -8.82 8.20 -25.42
N ASP A 276 -9.56 8.29 -26.51
CA ASP A 276 -10.37 7.17 -27.01
C ASP A 276 -9.53 6.32 -27.97
N VAL A 277 -9.26 5.09 -27.59
CA VAL A 277 -8.50 4.14 -28.41
C VAL A 277 -9.47 3.40 -29.33
N THR A 278 -9.30 3.60 -30.64
CA THR A 278 -10.06 2.92 -31.69
C THR A 278 -9.61 1.47 -31.86
N LYS A 279 -10.40 0.68 -32.62
CA LYS A 279 -10.00 -0.70 -32.95
C LYS A 279 -8.66 -0.72 -33.73
N ARG A 280 -8.47 0.19 -34.66
CA ARG A 280 -7.23 0.27 -35.47
C ARG A 280 -6.00 0.60 -34.60
N GLU A 281 -6.15 1.50 -33.65
CA GLU A 281 -5.07 1.82 -32.71
C GLU A 281 -4.80 0.66 -31.75
N GLN A 282 -5.83 -0.05 -31.30
CA GLN A 282 -5.68 -1.29 -30.54
C GLN A 282 -4.85 -2.34 -31.31
N ASP A 283 -5.07 -2.47 -32.62
CA ASP A 283 -4.35 -3.42 -33.47
C ASP A 283 -2.84 -3.04 -33.61
N LEU A 284 -2.47 -1.79 -33.32
CA LEU A 284 -1.07 -1.34 -33.22
C LEU A 284 -0.47 -1.53 -31.83
N LEU A 285 -1.25 -1.23 -30.77
CA LEU A 285 -0.78 -1.28 -29.39
C LEU A 285 -0.61 -2.71 -28.85
N ASN A 286 -1.54 -3.58 -29.18
CA ASN A 286 -1.59 -4.91 -28.60
C ASN A 286 -0.39 -5.79 -28.96
N PRO A 287 0.12 -5.84 -30.21
CA PRO A 287 1.35 -6.57 -30.52
C PRO A 287 2.56 -6.11 -29.71
N GLU A 288 2.61 -4.83 -29.38
CA GLU A 288 3.69 -4.23 -28.60
C GLU A 288 3.55 -4.48 -27.09
N GLY A 289 2.51 -5.22 -26.65
CA GLY A 289 2.28 -5.50 -25.22
C GLY A 289 1.72 -4.32 -24.42
N ILE A 290 1.19 -3.29 -25.11
CA ILE A 290 0.54 -2.14 -24.48
C ILE A 290 -0.94 -2.46 -24.30
N ASN A 291 -1.40 -2.44 -23.06
CA ASN A 291 -2.78 -2.82 -22.71
C ASN A 291 -3.70 -1.60 -22.80
N ALA A 292 -4.55 -1.58 -23.81
CA ALA A 292 -5.46 -0.49 -24.04
C ALA A 292 -6.64 -0.48 -23.06
N LEU A 293 -6.98 0.72 -22.58
CA LEU A 293 -8.23 0.99 -21.88
C LEU A 293 -9.19 1.60 -22.88
N ARG A 294 -10.41 1.03 -23.03
CA ARG A 294 -11.32 1.42 -24.11
C ARG A 294 -12.73 1.64 -23.62
N SER A 295 -13.43 2.57 -24.28
CA SER A 295 -14.87 2.81 -24.08
C SER A 295 -15.69 1.96 -25.04
N PHE A 296 -16.71 1.26 -24.53
CA PHE A 296 -17.63 0.48 -25.32
C PHE A 296 -19.07 0.91 -25.08
N PRO A 297 -19.85 1.24 -26.12
CA PRO A 297 -21.24 1.59 -25.97
C PRO A 297 -22.02 0.50 -25.22
N GLY A 298 -22.77 0.90 -24.19
CA GLY A 298 -23.59 -0.01 -23.39
C GLY A 298 -22.83 -0.94 -22.44
N ARG A 299 -21.47 -0.95 -22.48
CA ARG A 299 -20.64 -1.81 -21.61
C ARG A 299 -19.74 -1.03 -20.68
N GLY A 300 -19.58 0.28 -20.91
CA GLY A 300 -18.71 1.14 -20.13
C GLY A 300 -17.25 1.12 -20.59
N ARG A 301 -16.35 1.49 -19.69
CA ARG A 301 -14.89 1.56 -19.94
C ARG A 301 -14.25 0.29 -19.41
N LEU A 302 -13.49 -0.39 -20.26
CA LEU A 302 -12.95 -1.71 -20.00
C LEU A 302 -11.43 -1.73 -20.16
N VAL A 303 -10.78 -2.56 -19.37
CA VAL A 303 -9.41 -3.03 -19.66
C VAL A 303 -9.50 -3.98 -20.85
N TRP A 304 -8.81 -3.68 -21.95
CA TRP A 304 -8.91 -4.42 -23.21
C TRP A 304 -7.58 -4.98 -23.68
N GLY A 305 -6.77 -5.46 -22.74
CA GLY A 305 -5.49 -6.12 -22.94
C GLY A 305 -4.99 -6.73 -21.65
N ALA A 306 -4.17 -7.78 -21.75
CA ALA A 306 -3.53 -8.45 -20.62
C ALA A 306 -2.15 -8.99 -21.01
N ARG A 307 -1.37 -8.19 -21.72
CA ARG A 307 0.00 -8.54 -22.14
C ARG A 307 1.02 -7.90 -21.23
N ILE A 308 2.17 -8.54 -21.12
CA ILE A 308 3.36 -8.01 -20.45
C ILE A 308 4.34 -7.44 -21.48
N LEU A 309 5.33 -6.68 -21.01
CA LEU A 309 6.29 -5.95 -21.84
C LEU A 309 7.46 -6.85 -22.26
N THR A 310 7.17 -7.96 -22.95
CA THR A 310 8.19 -8.91 -23.36
C THR A 310 8.05 -9.32 -24.83
N ASP A 311 9.20 -9.64 -25.44
CA ASP A 311 9.27 -10.22 -26.78
C ASP A 311 9.16 -11.77 -26.77
N ASP A 312 9.19 -12.38 -25.58
CA ASP A 312 9.05 -13.82 -25.40
C ASP A 312 7.57 -14.25 -25.43
N THR A 313 7.14 -14.87 -26.53
CA THR A 313 5.76 -15.30 -26.76
C THR A 313 5.26 -16.37 -25.79
N LEU A 314 6.14 -17.07 -25.08
CA LEU A 314 5.75 -18.01 -24.04
C LEU A 314 5.18 -17.30 -22.82
N TRP A 315 5.69 -16.10 -22.54
CA TRP A 315 5.40 -15.31 -21.34
C TRP A 315 4.51 -14.09 -21.60
N GLN A 316 3.94 -13.92 -22.77
CA GLN A 316 3.30 -12.68 -23.19
C GLN A 316 2.09 -12.21 -22.35
N TYR A 317 1.55 -13.04 -21.46
CA TYR A 317 0.33 -12.73 -20.71
C TYR A 317 0.56 -12.47 -19.22
N VAL A 318 -0.13 -11.46 -18.70
CA VAL A 318 -0.10 -11.04 -17.28
C VAL A 318 -0.48 -12.20 -16.35
N ASN A 319 -1.60 -12.88 -16.66
CA ASN A 319 -2.07 -13.99 -15.83
C ASN A 319 -1.10 -15.17 -15.82
N VAL A 320 -0.38 -15.43 -16.90
CA VAL A 320 0.63 -16.50 -16.93
C VAL A 320 1.78 -16.17 -15.97
N ARG A 321 2.36 -14.98 -16.08
CA ARG A 321 3.46 -14.58 -15.19
C ARG A 321 3.01 -14.56 -13.72
N ARG A 322 1.85 -13.95 -13.42
CA ARG A 322 1.33 -13.86 -12.06
C ARG A 322 0.97 -15.23 -11.47
N LEU A 323 0.48 -16.16 -12.29
CA LEU A 323 0.26 -17.54 -11.88
C LEU A 323 1.56 -18.23 -11.46
N PHE A 324 2.65 -18.04 -12.21
CA PHE A 324 3.95 -18.60 -11.84
C PHE A 324 4.50 -17.99 -10.55
N ILE A 325 4.31 -16.68 -10.34
CA ILE A 325 4.66 -16.01 -9.07
C ILE A 325 3.89 -16.64 -7.92
N MET A 326 2.56 -16.72 -8.02
CA MET A 326 1.69 -17.27 -6.98
C MET A 326 2.04 -18.73 -6.66
N ILE A 327 2.26 -19.57 -7.70
CA ILE A 327 2.62 -20.98 -7.48
C ILE A 327 3.97 -21.10 -6.79
N ARG A 328 4.97 -20.28 -7.20
CA ARG A 328 6.28 -20.28 -6.58
C ARG A 328 6.21 -19.93 -5.10
N GLU A 329 5.58 -18.78 -4.78
CA GLU A 329 5.42 -18.31 -3.40
C GLU A 329 4.66 -19.34 -2.53
N SER A 330 3.53 -19.87 -3.04
CA SER A 330 2.75 -20.86 -2.31
C SER A 330 3.52 -22.17 -2.05
N ILE A 331 4.40 -22.57 -2.98
CA ILE A 331 5.26 -23.74 -2.78
C ILE A 331 6.37 -23.41 -1.77
N GLU A 332 7.01 -22.26 -1.87
CA GLU A 332 8.08 -21.81 -0.99
C GLU A 332 7.58 -21.77 0.47
N GLU A 333 6.48 -21.06 0.74
CA GLU A 333 5.84 -21.03 2.06
C GLU A 333 5.39 -22.43 2.54
N GLY A 334 4.85 -23.24 1.63
CA GLY A 334 4.37 -24.59 1.97
C GLY A 334 5.49 -25.62 2.24
N MET A 335 6.75 -25.26 1.99
CA MET A 335 7.91 -26.16 2.17
C MET A 335 8.72 -25.87 3.44
N ASP A 336 8.34 -24.96 4.29
CA ASP A 336 9.05 -24.64 5.54
C ASP A 336 9.32 -25.86 6.40
N PHE A 337 8.42 -26.87 6.36
CA PHE A 337 8.60 -28.12 7.10
C PHE A 337 9.80 -28.95 6.63
N ALA A 338 10.34 -28.70 5.43
CA ALA A 338 11.44 -29.43 4.85
C ALA A 338 12.82 -28.88 5.26
N VAL A 339 12.83 -27.65 5.78
CA VAL A 339 14.07 -26.95 6.18
C VAL A 339 14.63 -27.62 7.44
N PHE A 340 15.93 -27.94 7.41
CA PHE A 340 16.66 -28.67 8.47
C PHE A 340 16.22 -30.12 8.71
N GLU A 341 15.36 -30.71 7.89
CA GLU A 341 15.07 -32.14 7.92
C GLU A 341 16.21 -32.94 7.27
N PRO A 342 16.39 -34.24 7.61
CA PRO A 342 17.33 -35.11 6.93
C PRO A 342 17.07 -35.15 5.42
N ASN A 343 18.09 -34.90 4.62
CA ASN A 343 17.98 -34.87 3.15
C ASN A 343 18.04 -36.31 2.57
N ASP A 344 16.93 -37.02 2.67
CA ASP A 344 16.77 -38.42 2.34
C ASP A 344 15.54 -38.69 1.43
N PRO A 345 15.42 -39.92 0.88
CA PRO A 345 14.30 -40.30 0.02
C PRO A 345 12.91 -40.12 0.67
N ASP A 346 12.78 -40.22 1.99
CA ASP A 346 11.51 -40.05 2.69
C ASP A 346 11.09 -38.57 2.69
N LEU A 347 12.03 -37.66 2.93
CA LEU A 347 11.79 -36.22 2.78
C LEU A 347 11.39 -35.87 1.35
N TRP A 348 12.13 -36.37 0.35
CA TRP A 348 11.83 -36.09 -1.06
C TRP A 348 10.44 -36.55 -1.46
N ALA A 349 9.99 -37.72 -0.95
CA ALA A 349 8.64 -38.22 -1.20
C ALA A 349 7.57 -37.32 -0.56
N ARG A 350 7.79 -36.82 0.66
CA ARG A 350 6.88 -35.88 1.33
C ARG A 350 6.77 -34.55 0.56
N VAL A 351 7.90 -33.94 0.21
CA VAL A 351 7.98 -32.71 -0.58
C VAL A 351 7.22 -32.88 -1.90
N ARG A 352 7.55 -33.94 -2.65
CA ARG A 352 6.89 -34.23 -3.94
C ARG A 352 5.38 -34.40 -3.77
N LEU A 353 4.91 -35.12 -2.77
CA LEU A 353 3.48 -35.34 -2.53
C LEU A 353 2.74 -34.04 -2.22
N THR A 354 3.32 -33.19 -1.37
CA THR A 354 2.73 -31.90 -1.00
C THR A 354 2.58 -30.98 -2.22
N ILE A 355 3.62 -30.88 -3.04
CA ILE A 355 3.57 -30.08 -4.28
C ILE A 355 2.55 -30.64 -5.27
N ILE A 356 2.48 -31.97 -5.43
CA ILE A 356 1.49 -32.61 -6.31
C ILE A 356 0.06 -32.32 -5.84
N GLN A 357 -0.23 -32.38 -4.55
CA GLN A 357 -1.55 -32.08 -4.00
C GLN A 357 -1.94 -30.61 -4.27
N PHE A 358 -1.03 -29.69 -4.07
CA PHE A 358 -1.23 -28.27 -4.39
C PHE A 358 -1.50 -28.04 -5.88
N LEU A 359 -0.64 -28.59 -6.77
CA LEU A 359 -0.79 -28.43 -8.22
C LEU A 359 -2.06 -29.10 -8.75
N GLU A 360 -2.48 -30.22 -8.17
CA GLU A 360 -3.76 -30.87 -8.52
C GLU A 360 -4.95 -29.97 -8.16
N THR A 361 -4.87 -29.23 -7.07
CA THR A 361 -5.89 -28.23 -6.71
C THR A 361 -5.93 -27.10 -7.76
N GLN A 362 -4.75 -26.61 -8.18
CA GLN A 362 -4.65 -25.60 -9.24
C GLN A 362 -5.17 -26.11 -10.59
N ARG A 363 -4.93 -27.37 -10.93
CA ARG A 363 -5.48 -28.00 -12.14
C ARG A 363 -7.02 -28.07 -12.09
N ARG A 364 -7.59 -28.48 -10.95
CA ARG A 364 -9.04 -28.56 -10.77
C ARG A 364 -9.73 -27.20 -10.80
N SER A 365 -9.07 -26.15 -10.37
CA SER A 365 -9.59 -24.78 -10.49
C SER A 365 -9.51 -24.22 -11.92
N GLY A 366 -8.87 -24.94 -12.86
CA GLY A 366 -8.69 -24.50 -14.26
C GLY A 366 -7.47 -23.60 -14.49
N ALA A 367 -6.62 -23.43 -13.49
CA ALA A 367 -5.38 -22.66 -13.62
C ALA A 367 -4.35 -23.35 -14.52
N LEU A 368 -4.34 -24.69 -14.52
CA LEU A 368 -3.46 -25.51 -15.35
C LEU A 368 -4.26 -26.26 -16.40
N VAL A 369 -3.71 -26.35 -17.61
CA VAL A 369 -4.32 -27.00 -18.78
C VAL A 369 -3.82 -28.43 -18.91
N GLY A 370 -4.71 -29.39 -19.03
CA GLY A 370 -4.39 -30.79 -19.27
C GLY A 370 -5.57 -31.70 -18.95
N LYS A 371 -5.79 -32.73 -19.76
CA LYS A 371 -6.84 -33.74 -19.50
C LYS A 371 -6.46 -34.62 -18.31
N THR A 372 -5.17 -34.93 -18.22
CA THR A 372 -4.60 -35.70 -17.11
C THR A 372 -3.66 -34.83 -16.28
N ALA A 373 -3.29 -35.29 -15.09
CA ALA A 373 -2.29 -34.61 -14.27
C ALA A 373 -0.94 -34.51 -15.01
N ALA A 374 -0.53 -35.56 -15.70
CA ALA A 374 0.73 -35.60 -16.46
C ALA A 374 0.79 -34.61 -17.63
N ASP A 375 -0.37 -34.22 -18.20
CA ASP A 375 -0.44 -33.19 -19.23
C ASP A 375 -0.31 -31.77 -18.63
N ALA A 376 -0.74 -31.60 -17.37
CA ALA A 376 -0.89 -30.32 -16.72
C ALA A 376 0.35 -29.91 -15.92
N TYR A 377 1.04 -30.86 -15.31
CA TYR A 377 2.26 -30.60 -14.52
C TYR A 377 3.11 -31.83 -14.34
N PHE A 378 4.36 -31.64 -13.98
CA PHE A 378 5.23 -32.67 -13.43
C PHE A 378 5.97 -32.15 -12.20
N VAL A 379 6.29 -33.06 -11.28
CA VAL A 379 7.11 -32.80 -10.09
C VAL A 379 8.14 -33.91 -9.98
N ARG A 380 9.41 -33.53 -9.97
CA ARG A 380 10.53 -34.44 -9.80
C ARG A 380 11.35 -33.99 -8.61
N CYS A 381 11.53 -34.89 -7.69
CA CYS A 381 12.38 -34.70 -6.50
C CYS A 381 12.92 -36.09 -6.15
N ASP A 382 14.02 -36.45 -6.74
CA ASP A 382 14.64 -37.79 -6.66
C ASP A 382 16.15 -37.73 -6.93
N GLU A 383 16.83 -38.89 -6.94
CA GLU A 383 18.25 -39.01 -7.22
C GLU A 383 18.68 -38.48 -8.60
N LYS A 384 17.75 -38.21 -9.51
CA LYS A 384 18.05 -37.65 -10.84
C LYS A 384 18.05 -36.11 -10.82
N THR A 385 17.44 -35.51 -9.84
CA THR A 385 17.40 -34.04 -9.68
C THR A 385 18.52 -33.53 -8.78
N MET A 386 19.18 -34.43 -8.04
CA MET A 386 20.26 -34.10 -7.09
C MET A 386 21.46 -34.97 -7.30
N THR A 387 22.64 -34.40 -7.25
CA THR A 387 23.92 -35.13 -7.15
C THR A 387 24.24 -35.39 -5.68
N GLN A 388 25.20 -36.33 -5.43
CA GLN A 388 25.69 -36.54 -4.07
C GLN A 388 26.29 -35.25 -3.47
N ASP A 389 26.94 -34.43 -4.28
CA ASP A 389 27.47 -33.13 -3.87
C ASP A 389 26.37 -32.15 -3.44
N ASP A 390 25.20 -32.17 -4.11
CA ASP A 390 24.06 -31.38 -3.69
C ASP A 390 23.55 -31.82 -2.31
N ILE A 391 23.44 -33.13 -2.10
CA ILE A 391 22.99 -33.69 -0.82
C ILE A 391 23.98 -33.35 0.29
N ASP A 392 25.30 -33.52 0.04
CA ASP A 392 26.36 -33.22 1.00
C ASP A 392 26.43 -31.72 1.36
N GLN A 393 26.03 -30.83 0.42
CA GLN A 393 25.91 -29.39 0.64
C GLN A 393 24.53 -28.97 1.25
N GLY A 394 23.71 -29.94 1.61
CA GLY A 394 22.37 -29.67 2.21
C GLY A 394 21.35 -29.10 1.21
N ARG A 395 21.57 -29.29 -0.10
CA ARG A 395 20.62 -28.81 -1.14
C ARG A 395 19.62 -29.90 -1.47
N LEU A 396 18.32 -29.56 -1.38
CA LEU A 396 17.21 -30.34 -1.92
C LEU A 396 16.71 -29.67 -3.19
N ILE A 397 16.76 -30.34 -4.32
CA ILE A 397 16.37 -29.79 -5.63
C ILE A 397 15.12 -30.50 -6.13
N CYS A 398 14.05 -29.72 -6.30
CA CYS A 398 12.80 -30.18 -6.87
C CYS A 398 12.53 -29.47 -8.21
N GLU A 399 12.36 -30.23 -9.27
CA GLU A 399 12.00 -29.72 -10.60
C GLU A 399 10.49 -29.77 -10.79
N ILE A 400 9.90 -28.62 -11.11
CA ILE A 400 8.46 -28.45 -11.31
C ILE A 400 8.21 -27.83 -12.68
N GLY A 401 7.40 -28.50 -13.51
CA GLY A 401 6.90 -27.94 -14.75
C GLY A 401 5.38 -27.87 -14.74
N ILE A 402 4.85 -26.75 -15.23
CA ILE A 402 3.39 -26.52 -15.30
C ILE A 402 2.97 -26.04 -16.68
N ALA A 403 1.75 -26.38 -17.08
CA ALA A 403 1.09 -25.93 -18.30
C ALA A 403 0.00 -24.88 -17.94
N PRO A 404 0.32 -23.56 -17.95
CA PRO A 404 -0.62 -22.53 -17.53
C PRO A 404 -1.76 -22.35 -18.55
N SER A 405 -2.94 -21.99 -18.08
CA SER A 405 -4.05 -21.57 -18.97
C SER A 405 -3.70 -20.22 -19.61
N LYS A 406 -3.93 -20.11 -20.93
CA LYS A 406 -3.73 -18.86 -21.70
C LYS A 406 -5.10 -18.31 -22.12
N PRO A 407 -5.30 -16.97 -22.13
CA PRO A 407 -6.55 -16.39 -22.53
C PRO A 407 -6.80 -16.55 -24.03
N ALA A 408 -8.07 -16.64 -24.43
CA ALA A 408 -8.46 -16.45 -25.83
C ALA A 408 -8.50 -14.94 -26.11
N GLU A 409 -7.50 -14.43 -26.81
CA GLU A 409 -7.39 -13.01 -27.15
C GLU A 409 -8.14 -12.64 -28.42
N PHE A 410 -8.19 -13.58 -29.38
CA PHE A 410 -8.87 -13.39 -30.66
C PHE A 410 -9.93 -14.47 -30.87
N VAL A 411 -11.16 -14.05 -31.21
CA VAL A 411 -12.23 -14.95 -31.63
C VAL A 411 -12.47 -14.73 -33.11
N ILE A 412 -12.16 -15.74 -33.93
CA ILE A 412 -12.27 -15.68 -35.38
C ILE A 412 -13.48 -16.51 -35.82
N PHE A 413 -14.44 -15.87 -36.45
CA PHE A 413 -15.60 -16.53 -37.05
C PHE A 413 -15.36 -16.70 -38.54
N ARG A 414 -15.51 -17.94 -39.04
CA ARG A 414 -15.54 -18.25 -40.46
C ARG A 414 -16.97 -18.55 -40.84
N ILE A 415 -17.61 -17.62 -41.55
CA ILE A 415 -18.98 -17.78 -42.01
C ILE A 415 -18.94 -18.17 -43.48
N GLN A 416 -19.49 -19.31 -43.81
CA GLN A 416 -19.58 -19.81 -45.18
C GLN A 416 -21.04 -19.93 -45.58
N GLN A 417 -21.36 -19.52 -46.81
CA GLN A 417 -22.67 -19.74 -47.38
C GLN A 417 -22.82 -21.22 -47.81
N LYS A 418 -23.78 -21.94 -47.21
CA LYS A 418 -24.09 -23.30 -47.62
C LYS A 418 -25.07 -23.22 -48.82
N THR A 419 -24.61 -23.55 -50.02
CA THR A 419 -25.46 -23.72 -51.20
C THR A 419 -26.30 -24.97 -50.98
N ARG A 420 -27.62 -24.85 -51.19
CA ARG A 420 -28.53 -25.99 -51.17
C ARG A 420 -28.21 -26.86 -52.39
N GLU A 421 -27.66 -28.05 -52.19
CA GLU A 421 -27.60 -29.04 -53.26
C GLU A 421 -29.03 -29.35 -53.70
N LEU A 422 -29.36 -29.04 -54.96
CA LEU A 422 -30.58 -29.53 -55.58
C LEU A 422 -30.47 -31.06 -55.69
N GLN A 423 -31.26 -31.78 -54.91
CA GLN A 423 -31.40 -33.20 -55.15
C GLN A 423 -31.90 -33.37 -56.59
N PRO A 424 -31.25 -34.22 -57.41
CA PRO A 424 -31.84 -34.58 -58.74
C PRO A 424 -33.21 -35.21 -58.52
N ALA A 425 -34.20 -34.65 -59.21
CA ALA A 425 -35.56 -35.23 -59.25
C ALA A 425 -35.46 -36.68 -59.78
N GLY A 426 -35.78 -37.63 -58.91
CA GLY A 426 -35.98 -39.03 -59.31
C GLY A 426 -37.25 -39.23 -60.06
#